data_8ce1bcd6170cb29f0adb32f179848063
#
_entry.id   8ce1bcd6170cb29f0adb32f179848063
#
_cell.length_a   1.000
_cell.length_b   1.000
_cell.length_c   1.000
_cell.angle_alpha   90.00
_cell.angle_beta   90.00
_cell.angle_gamma   90.00
#
_symmetry.space_group_name_H-M   'P 1'
#
loop_
_entity.id
_entity.type
_entity.pdbx_description
1 polymer ?
#
loop_
_entity_poly.entity_id
_entity_poly.type
_entity_poly.pdbx_seq_one_letter_code
_entity_poly.pdbx_strand_id
1 'polypeptide(L)'
;FGGHAGAVGITLDAGNLDAFRDRMEEYLAALPPEDFEDRLSVSAVVDLAEVTVDTISSLSVLQPFGQGNETPVLAVTGATMTDRRRRGEEGKHLSFLANDASGSCQAIMFNAENVEALVECDEAVDIVFEPKVETWQNRVSCKMHVKDVLLRDARDAEAPDPATVHLVEALFENADQYISESELESLANASQ
;
A
#
# COMPACT_ATOMS: atom_id res chain seq x y z
N PHE A 1 22.13 -6.56 26.87
CA PHE A 1 21.34 -6.18 25.68
C PHE A 1 21.34 -7.31 24.66
N GLY A 2 20.31 -7.37 23.86
CA GLY A 2 20.19 -8.28 22.73
C GLY A 2 19.19 -7.74 21.72
N GLY A 3 19.31 -8.15 20.45
CA GLY A 3 18.39 -7.67 19.41
C GLY A 3 18.95 -7.88 18.02
N HIS A 4 18.23 -7.35 17.03
CA HIS A 4 18.57 -7.31 15.61
C HIS A 4 18.14 -5.96 15.03
N ALA A 5 18.33 -5.73 13.74
CA ALA A 5 18.09 -4.42 13.12
C ALA A 5 16.67 -3.82 13.38
N GLY A 6 15.65 -4.66 13.52
CA GLY A 6 14.27 -4.20 13.73
C GLY A 6 13.80 -4.14 15.19
N ALA A 7 14.58 -4.67 16.16
CA ALA A 7 14.17 -4.66 17.56
C ALA A 7 15.34 -4.90 18.50
N VAL A 8 15.43 -4.14 19.59
CA VAL A 8 16.46 -4.30 20.59
C VAL A 8 15.83 -4.37 22.00
N GLY A 9 16.32 -5.30 22.80
CA GLY A 9 15.98 -5.40 24.23
C GLY A 9 17.16 -4.95 25.08
N ILE A 10 16.90 -4.07 26.04
CA ILE A 10 17.90 -3.57 26.99
C ILE A 10 17.42 -3.80 28.41
N THR A 11 18.34 -4.15 29.31
CA THR A 11 18.12 -4.16 30.75
C THR A 11 19.06 -3.13 31.34
N LEU A 12 18.51 -2.21 32.14
CA LEU A 12 19.25 -1.17 32.83
C LEU A 12 18.67 -0.94 34.24
N ASP A 13 19.48 -0.37 35.14
CA ASP A 13 19.00 0.06 36.44
C ASP A 13 18.02 1.22 36.28
N ALA A 14 16.94 1.21 37.08
CA ALA A 14 15.88 2.22 37.02
C ALA A 14 16.43 3.66 37.18
N GLY A 15 17.48 3.85 37.97
CA GLY A 15 18.13 5.15 38.16
C GLY A 15 18.87 5.69 36.91
N ASN A 16 19.11 4.85 35.89
CA ASN A 16 19.76 5.23 34.67
C ASN A 16 18.78 5.52 33.51
N LEU A 17 17.46 5.38 33.75
CA LEU A 17 16.45 5.50 32.71
C LEU A 17 16.44 6.89 32.06
N ASP A 18 16.50 7.94 32.87
CA ASP A 18 16.47 9.32 32.35
C ASP A 18 17.73 9.64 31.56
N ALA A 19 18.90 9.28 32.09
CA ALA A 19 20.16 9.43 31.37
C ALA A 19 20.21 8.63 30.06
N PHE A 20 19.55 7.48 30.01
CA PHE A 20 19.41 6.70 28.79
C PHE A 20 18.50 7.41 27.76
N ARG A 21 17.36 7.96 28.20
CA ARG A 21 16.47 8.73 27.32
C ARG A 21 17.17 9.93 26.72
N ASP A 22 17.84 10.75 27.55
CA ASP A 22 18.53 11.94 27.10
C ASP A 22 19.59 11.61 26.01
N ARG A 23 20.34 10.53 26.20
CA ARG A 23 21.32 10.09 25.21
C ARG A 23 20.70 9.53 23.95
N MET A 24 19.55 8.86 24.04
CA MET A 24 18.80 8.38 22.88
C MET A 24 18.23 9.56 22.07
N GLU A 25 17.66 10.55 22.75
CA GLU A 25 17.15 11.76 22.11
C GLU A 25 18.27 12.54 21.39
N GLU A 26 19.41 12.71 22.07
CA GLU A 26 20.61 13.34 21.45
C GLU A 26 21.09 12.57 20.21
N TYR A 27 21.13 11.23 20.28
CA TYR A 27 21.52 10.38 19.17
C TYR A 27 20.53 10.47 18.00
N LEU A 28 19.22 10.37 18.28
CA LEU A 28 18.17 10.45 17.27
C LEU A 28 18.12 11.84 16.62
N ALA A 29 18.30 12.91 17.40
CA ALA A 29 18.35 14.28 16.87
C ALA A 29 19.53 14.55 15.92
N ALA A 30 20.59 13.74 15.99
CA ALA A 30 21.75 13.82 15.11
C ALA A 30 21.59 13.02 13.80
N LEU A 31 20.55 12.17 13.70
CA LEU A 31 20.26 11.42 12.48
C LEU A 31 19.61 12.32 11.42
N PRO A 32 19.84 12.03 10.12
CA PRO A 32 19.20 12.74 9.04
C PRO A 32 17.66 12.64 9.14
N PRO A 33 16.90 13.72 8.84
CA PRO A 33 15.44 13.68 8.87
C PRO A 33 14.81 12.59 7.98
N GLU A 34 15.48 12.25 6.87
CA GLU A 34 15.07 11.22 5.93
C GLU A 34 15.05 9.80 6.53
N ASP A 35 15.75 9.56 7.65
CA ASP A 35 15.73 8.28 8.36
C ASP A 35 14.43 8.09 9.15
N PHE A 36 13.66 9.17 9.35
CA PHE A 36 12.36 9.16 10.04
C PHE A 36 11.16 9.30 9.10
N GLU A 37 11.42 9.36 7.79
CA GLU A 37 10.34 9.39 6.81
C GLU A 37 9.73 7.99 6.64
N ASP A 38 8.43 7.90 6.83
CA ASP A 38 7.67 6.71 6.47
C ASP A 38 7.62 6.58 4.94
N ARG A 39 8.23 5.50 4.42
CA ARG A 39 8.27 5.23 2.98
C ARG A 39 7.42 4.02 2.66
N LEU A 40 6.41 4.22 1.81
CA LEU A 40 5.65 3.13 1.22
C LEU A 40 6.27 2.75 -0.13
N SER A 41 6.69 1.49 -0.25
CA SER A 41 7.07 0.93 -1.55
C SER A 41 5.83 0.60 -2.36
N VAL A 42 5.73 1.16 -3.56
CA VAL A 42 4.67 0.87 -4.52
C VAL A 42 5.21 -0.10 -5.57
N SER A 43 4.54 -1.24 -5.73
CA SER A 43 4.95 -2.28 -6.69
C SER A 43 4.63 -1.88 -8.13
N ALA A 44 3.48 -1.23 -8.34
CA ALA A 44 3.06 -0.73 -9.66
C ALA A 44 2.05 0.42 -9.52
N VAL A 45 2.05 1.32 -10.50
CA VAL A 45 0.97 2.29 -10.75
C VAL A 45 0.03 1.69 -11.79
N VAL A 46 -1.28 1.73 -11.52
CA VAL A 46 -2.30 1.07 -12.33
C VAL A 46 -3.49 1.98 -12.58
N ASP A 47 -4.26 1.70 -13.63
CA ASP A 47 -5.57 2.30 -13.84
C ASP A 47 -6.65 1.50 -13.09
N LEU A 48 -7.75 2.15 -12.67
CA LEU A 48 -8.83 1.46 -11.94
C LEU A 48 -9.50 0.36 -12.77
N ALA A 49 -9.48 0.45 -14.11
CA ALA A 49 -9.96 -0.61 -14.98
C ALA A 49 -9.17 -1.93 -14.85
N GLU A 50 -7.93 -1.87 -14.41
CA GLU A 50 -7.07 -3.04 -14.20
C GLU A 50 -7.29 -3.70 -12.84
N VAL A 51 -7.91 -3.00 -11.88
CA VAL A 51 -8.21 -3.50 -10.53
C VAL A 51 -9.44 -4.40 -10.58
N THR A 52 -9.32 -5.54 -11.27
CA THR A 52 -10.39 -6.53 -11.44
C THR A 52 -10.17 -7.77 -10.60
N VAL A 53 -11.23 -8.56 -10.40
CA VAL A 53 -11.13 -9.85 -9.68
C VAL A 53 -10.12 -10.77 -10.37
N ASP A 54 -10.15 -10.84 -11.69
CA ASP A 54 -9.28 -11.73 -12.48
C ASP A 54 -7.81 -11.29 -12.36
N THR A 55 -7.53 -9.99 -12.56
CA THR A 55 -6.17 -9.43 -12.44
C THR A 55 -5.61 -9.67 -11.03
N ILE A 56 -6.39 -9.34 -9.99
CA ILE A 56 -5.90 -9.46 -8.61
C ILE A 56 -5.78 -10.93 -8.18
N SER A 57 -6.65 -11.81 -8.66
CA SER A 57 -6.52 -13.25 -8.39
C SER A 57 -5.26 -13.84 -9.04
N SER A 58 -4.84 -13.33 -10.21
CA SER A 58 -3.61 -13.79 -10.87
C SER A 58 -2.35 -13.47 -10.06
N LEU A 59 -2.37 -12.44 -9.17
CA LEU A 59 -1.25 -12.16 -8.26
C LEU A 59 -0.99 -13.30 -7.27
N SER A 60 -1.91 -14.26 -7.15
CA SER A 60 -1.70 -15.45 -6.30
C SER A 60 -0.51 -16.30 -6.75
N VAL A 61 -0.08 -16.19 -8.01
CA VAL A 61 1.13 -16.89 -8.51
C VAL A 61 2.41 -16.42 -7.80
N LEU A 62 2.39 -15.20 -7.26
CA LEU A 62 3.52 -14.62 -6.52
C LEU A 62 3.59 -15.10 -5.06
N GLN A 63 2.61 -15.89 -4.59
CA GLN A 63 2.58 -16.41 -3.22
C GLN A 63 3.60 -17.54 -3.02
N PRO A 64 4.06 -17.79 -1.76
CA PRO A 64 3.56 -17.18 -0.52
C PRO A 64 4.19 -15.82 -0.24
N PHE A 65 3.36 -14.85 0.21
CA PHE A 65 3.84 -13.57 0.67
C PHE A 65 4.40 -13.64 2.09
N GLY A 66 5.41 -12.84 2.40
CA GLY A 66 6.06 -12.79 3.69
C GLY A 66 7.35 -11.98 3.67
N GLN A 67 8.27 -12.30 4.57
CA GLN A 67 9.56 -11.61 4.64
C GLN A 67 10.38 -11.83 3.36
N GLY A 68 10.74 -10.73 2.68
CA GLY A 68 11.47 -10.76 1.41
C GLY A 68 10.60 -11.00 0.16
N ASN A 69 9.28 -11.21 0.34
CA ASN A 69 8.29 -11.26 -0.73
C ASN A 69 6.99 -10.65 -0.22
N GLU A 70 6.91 -9.33 -0.19
CA GLU A 70 5.78 -8.61 0.39
C GLU A 70 4.55 -8.66 -0.52
N THR A 71 3.36 -8.54 0.08
CA THR A 71 2.12 -8.40 -0.70
C THR A 71 2.22 -7.16 -1.60
N PRO A 72 1.90 -7.26 -2.89
CA PRO A 72 1.94 -6.12 -3.80
C PRO A 72 1.10 -4.95 -3.30
N VAL A 73 1.71 -3.78 -3.26
CA VAL A 73 1.07 -2.50 -2.99
C VAL A 73 0.99 -1.74 -4.30
N LEU A 74 -0.20 -1.32 -4.66
CA LEU A 74 -0.49 -0.63 -5.91
C LEU A 74 -0.79 0.84 -5.66
N ALA A 75 -0.64 1.67 -6.68
CA ALA A 75 -1.09 3.06 -6.65
C ALA A 75 -1.96 3.39 -7.87
N VAL A 76 -2.95 4.25 -7.65
CA VAL A 76 -3.71 4.92 -8.71
C VAL A 76 -3.47 6.41 -8.55
N THR A 77 -3.16 7.10 -9.64
CA THR A 77 -2.86 8.53 -9.62
C THR A 77 -4.01 9.36 -10.17
N GLY A 78 -4.26 10.52 -9.56
CA GLY A 78 -5.25 11.47 -10.03
C GLY A 78 -6.70 10.99 -9.92
N ALA A 79 -6.99 10.06 -9.03
CA ALA A 79 -8.33 9.56 -8.78
C ALA A 79 -9.18 10.58 -8.01
N THR A 80 -10.50 10.52 -8.18
CA THR A 80 -11.47 11.25 -7.36
C THR A 80 -12.18 10.32 -6.40
N MET A 81 -12.55 10.82 -5.21
CA MET A 81 -13.25 10.06 -4.20
C MET A 81 -14.73 10.47 -4.14
N THR A 82 -15.65 9.53 -4.34
CA THR A 82 -17.09 9.74 -4.19
C THR A 82 -17.68 8.77 -3.15
N ASP A 83 -18.95 8.95 -2.75
CA ASP A 83 -19.63 8.11 -1.74
C ASP A 83 -18.83 7.93 -0.43
N ARG A 84 -18.13 8.98 -0.03
CA ARG A 84 -17.30 8.99 1.17
C ARG A 84 -18.12 8.82 2.43
N ARG A 85 -17.84 7.80 3.23
CA ARG A 85 -18.57 7.48 4.45
C ARG A 85 -17.64 7.05 5.56
N ARG A 86 -17.79 7.66 6.72
CA ARG A 86 -17.14 7.19 7.94
C ARG A 86 -17.71 5.83 8.36
N ARG A 87 -16.85 4.95 8.86
CA ARG A 87 -17.19 3.61 9.32
C ARG A 87 -16.59 3.33 10.69
N GLY A 88 -17.16 2.32 11.37
CA GLY A 88 -16.77 1.95 12.73
C GLY A 88 -17.45 2.80 13.80
N GLU A 89 -17.43 2.34 15.06
CA GLU A 89 -18.12 3.01 16.19
C GLU A 89 -17.59 4.43 16.45
N GLU A 90 -16.28 4.63 16.24
CA GLU A 90 -15.62 5.93 16.43
C GLU A 90 -15.46 6.74 15.13
N GLY A 91 -15.97 6.23 14.00
CA GLY A 91 -15.86 6.88 12.70
C GLY A 91 -14.44 7.00 12.15
N LYS A 92 -13.51 6.17 12.66
CA LYS A 92 -12.08 6.19 12.30
C LYS A 92 -11.74 5.57 10.94
N HIS A 93 -12.66 4.83 10.35
CA HIS A 93 -12.46 4.22 9.03
C HIS A 93 -13.16 5.06 7.97
N LEU A 94 -12.61 5.09 6.78
CA LEU A 94 -13.20 5.78 5.64
C LEU A 94 -13.48 4.77 4.52
N SER A 95 -14.73 4.67 4.07
CA SER A 95 -15.08 3.95 2.85
C SER A 95 -15.47 4.95 1.77
N PHE A 96 -15.08 4.69 0.53
CA PHE A 96 -15.39 5.54 -0.62
C PHE A 96 -15.35 4.75 -1.92
N LEU A 97 -15.83 5.36 -3.00
CA LEU A 97 -15.66 4.89 -4.36
C LEU A 97 -14.54 5.73 -5.00
N ALA A 98 -13.44 5.08 -5.36
CA ALA A 98 -12.38 5.70 -6.15
C ALA A 98 -12.79 5.67 -7.62
N ASN A 99 -12.58 6.78 -8.35
CA ASN A 99 -12.90 6.90 -9.77
C ASN A 99 -11.75 7.57 -10.52
N ASP A 100 -11.42 7.04 -11.69
CA ASP A 100 -10.55 7.67 -12.68
C ASP A 100 -11.22 7.67 -14.06
N ALA A 101 -10.48 8.03 -15.12
CA ALA A 101 -11.01 8.02 -16.48
C ALA A 101 -11.31 6.59 -17.00
N SER A 102 -10.73 5.56 -16.43
CA SER A 102 -10.80 4.16 -16.85
C SER A 102 -11.93 3.39 -16.15
N GLY A 103 -12.23 3.73 -14.90
CA GLY A 103 -13.23 2.97 -14.13
C GLY A 103 -13.42 3.44 -12.70
N SER A 104 -13.95 2.54 -11.88
CA SER A 104 -14.16 2.79 -10.46
C SER A 104 -13.95 1.52 -9.63
N CYS A 105 -13.46 1.69 -8.40
CA CYS A 105 -13.27 0.62 -7.44
C CYS A 105 -13.66 1.05 -6.03
N GLN A 106 -14.29 0.13 -5.28
CA GLN A 106 -14.60 0.35 -3.86
C GLN A 106 -13.31 0.34 -3.03
N ALA A 107 -13.22 1.31 -2.11
CA ALA A 107 -12.05 1.47 -1.26
C ALA A 107 -12.45 1.56 0.22
N ILE A 108 -11.57 1.09 1.08
CA ILE A 108 -11.66 1.25 2.52
C ILE A 108 -10.29 1.58 3.10
N MET A 109 -10.23 2.60 3.92
CA MET A 109 -9.07 2.99 4.72
C MET A 109 -9.38 2.76 6.19
N PHE A 110 -8.61 1.89 6.83
CA PHE A 110 -8.77 1.61 8.26
C PHE A 110 -7.92 2.58 9.06
N ASN A 111 -8.46 3.07 10.18
CA ASN A 111 -7.80 4.03 11.08
C ASN A 111 -7.21 5.23 10.32
N ALA A 112 -8.04 5.81 9.44
CA ALA A 112 -7.62 6.93 8.63
C ALA A 112 -7.24 8.13 9.51
N GLU A 113 -6.04 8.63 9.33
CA GLU A 113 -5.64 9.91 9.85
C GLU A 113 -6.37 11.01 9.08
N ASN A 114 -6.73 12.10 9.75
CA ASN A 114 -7.42 13.25 9.13
C ASN A 114 -8.68 12.87 8.31
N VAL A 115 -9.47 11.91 8.78
CA VAL A 115 -10.68 11.41 8.11
C VAL A 115 -11.64 12.55 7.73
N GLU A 116 -11.69 13.63 8.52
CA GLU A 116 -12.46 14.83 8.26
C GLU A 116 -12.05 15.48 6.93
N ALA A 117 -10.77 15.75 6.76
CA ALA A 117 -10.23 16.37 5.56
C ALA A 117 -10.45 15.51 4.33
N LEU A 118 -10.28 14.18 4.45
CA LEU A 118 -10.53 13.24 3.35
C LEU A 118 -12.02 13.15 2.96
N VAL A 119 -12.94 13.27 3.92
CA VAL A 119 -14.38 13.31 3.64
C VAL A 119 -14.78 14.56 2.87
N GLU A 120 -14.12 15.68 3.11
CA GLU A 120 -14.38 16.97 2.47
C GLU A 120 -13.54 17.23 1.20
N CYS A 121 -12.58 16.33 0.90
CA CYS A 121 -11.67 16.50 -0.23
C CYS A 121 -12.36 16.26 -1.57
N ASP A 122 -12.52 17.29 -2.39
CA ASP A 122 -13.06 17.20 -3.76
C ASP A 122 -11.97 17.27 -4.84
N GLU A 123 -10.71 17.33 -4.42
CA GLU A 123 -9.56 17.36 -5.31
C GLU A 123 -9.17 15.95 -5.77
N ALA A 124 -8.38 15.89 -6.85
CA ALA A 124 -7.78 14.65 -7.31
C ALA A 124 -6.69 14.20 -6.31
N VAL A 125 -6.65 12.91 -6.04
CA VAL A 125 -5.74 12.29 -5.07
C VAL A 125 -4.97 11.13 -5.71
N ASP A 126 -3.81 10.84 -5.18
CA ASP A 126 -3.12 9.59 -5.45
C ASP A 126 -3.42 8.63 -4.31
N ILE A 127 -3.81 7.39 -4.64
CA ILE A 127 -4.28 6.39 -3.68
C ILE A 127 -3.31 5.22 -3.70
N VAL A 128 -2.68 4.93 -2.55
CA VAL A 128 -1.83 3.76 -2.35
C VAL A 128 -2.62 2.69 -1.60
N PHE A 129 -2.66 1.47 -2.14
CA PHE A 129 -3.52 0.44 -1.62
C PHE A 129 -2.99 -0.98 -1.83
N GLU A 130 -3.46 -1.89 -1.00
CA GLU A 130 -3.33 -3.33 -1.17
C GLU A 130 -4.63 -3.85 -1.79
N PRO A 131 -4.60 -4.48 -2.98
CA PRO A 131 -5.81 -5.01 -3.59
C PRO A 131 -6.26 -6.28 -2.87
N LYS A 132 -7.57 -6.42 -2.64
CA LYS A 132 -8.18 -7.61 -2.04
C LYS A 132 -9.36 -8.09 -2.87
N VAL A 133 -9.45 -9.40 -3.05
CA VAL A 133 -10.66 -10.05 -3.56
C VAL A 133 -11.50 -10.49 -2.36
N GLU A 134 -12.68 -9.95 -2.24
CA GLU A 134 -13.62 -10.24 -1.14
C GLU A 134 -14.88 -10.90 -1.66
N THR A 135 -15.42 -11.83 -0.88
CA THR A 135 -16.74 -12.43 -1.15
C THR A 135 -17.74 -11.96 -0.10
N TRP A 136 -18.76 -11.23 -0.55
CA TRP A 136 -19.85 -10.77 0.30
C TRP A 136 -21.19 -11.15 -0.32
N GLN A 137 -22.07 -11.77 0.46
CA GLN A 137 -23.39 -12.23 0.00
C GLN A 137 -23.35 -12.97 -1.35
N ASN A 138 -22.41 -13.88 -1.51
CA ASN A 138 -22.18 -14.65 -2.74
C ASN A 138 -21.75 -13.84 -3.96
N ARG A 139 -21.32 -12.59 -3.77
CA ARG A 139 -20.71 -11.75 -4.81
C ARG A 139 -19.21 -11.62 -4.53
N VAL A 140 -18.41 -11.94 -5.54
CA VAL A 140 -16.98 -11.73 -5.53
C VAL A 140 -16.71 -10.36 -6.11
N SER A 141 -15.91 -9.56 -5.43
CA SER A 141 -15.54 -8.21 -5.87
C SER A 141 -14.12 -7.88 -5.44
N CYS A 142 -13.48 -7.00 -6.19
CA CYS A 142 -12.22 -6.40 -5.79
C CYS A 142 -12.48 -5.18 -4.91
N LYS A 143 -11.64 -4.98 -3.90
CA LYS A 143 -11.66 -3.82 -3.02
C LYS A 143 -10.25 -3.33 -2.76
N MET A 144 -10.08 -2.04 -2.71
CA MET A 144 -8.83 -1.37 -2.35
C MET A 144 -8.75 -1.22 -0.82
N HIS A 145 -7.80 -1.91 -0.18
CA HIS A 145 -7.44 -1.66 1.21
C HIS A 145 -6.39 -0.56 1.24
N VAL A 146 -6.86 0.67 1.42
CA VAL A 146 -6.03 1.88 1.30
C VAL A 146 -5.04 1.95 2.44
N LYS A 147 -3.78 2.19 2.07
CA LYS A 147 -2.66 2.42 2.98
C LYS A 147 -2.45 3.92 3.19
N ASP A 148 -2.56 4.69 2.10
CA ASP A 148 -2.38 6.14 2.13
C ASP A 148 -3.15 6.84 1.02
N VAL A 149 -3.46 8.12 1.23
CA VAL A 149 -4.08 9.03 0.26
C VAL A 149 -3.28 10.32 0.23
N LEU A 150 -2.65 10.61 -0.89
CA LEU A 150 -1.84 11.79 -1.11
C LEU A 150 -2.65 12.85 -1.87
N LEU A 151 -2.81 14.01 -1.26
CA LEU A 151 -3.43 15.16 -1.92
C LEU A 151 -2.48 15.67 -3.00
N ARG A 152 -2.97 15.80 -4.23
CA ARG A 152 -2.18 16.39 -5.30
C ARG A 152 -2.21 17.91 -5.17
N ASP A 153 -1.05 18.51 -4.97
CA ASP A 153 -0.93 19.95 -5.18
C ASP A 153 -1.18 20.25 -6.66
N ALA A 154 -1.95 21.32 -6.93
CA ALA A 154 -2.29 21.73 -8.30
C ALA A 154 -1.06 22.02 -9.20
N ARG A 155 0.15 21.98 -8.64
CA ARG A 155 1.43 22.14 -9.32
C ARG A 155 1.98 20.83 -9.88
N ASP A 156 1.54 19.68 -9.35
CA ASP A 156 1.98 18.32 -9.76
C ASP A 156 1.02 17.70 -10.78
N ALA A 157 0.03 18.45 -11.26
CA ALA A 157 -0.93 18.04 -12.28
C ALA A 157 -0.33 17.98 -13.71
N GLU A 158 0.99 18.01 -13.85
CA GLU A 158 1.66 17.66 -15.09
C GLU A 158 1.46 16.15 -15.32
N ALA A 159 0.95 15.81 -16.49
CA ALA A 159 0.44 14.49 -16.85
C ALA A 159 1.31 13.34 -16.32
N PRO A 160 0.70 12.24 -15.83
CA PRO A 160 1.46 11.08 -15.45
C PRO A 160 2.31 10.64 -16.65
N ASP A 161 3.58 10.32 -16.35
CA ASP A 161 4.50 9.70 -17.31
C ASP A 161 3.76 8.54 -17.97
N PRO A 162 3.74 8.43 -19.32
CA PRO A 162 3.00 7.42 -20.07
C PRO A 162 3.49 5.97 -19.84
N ALA A 163 4.34 5.73 -18.87
CA ALA A 163 4.73 4.40 -18.42
C ALA A 163 3.70 3.77 -17.46
N THR A 164 2.42 3.82 -17.81
CA THR A 164 1.46 2.87 -17.24
C THR A 164 1.78 1.51 -17.87
N VAL A 165 2.71 0.81 -17.28
CA VAL A 165 3.01 -0.58 -17.63
C VAL A 165 1.83 -1.42 -17.16
N HIS A 166 1.24 -2.22 -18.06
CA HIS A 166 0.18 -3.15 -17.65
C HIS A 166 0.64 -3.92 -16.42
N LEU A 167 -0.20 -3.96 -15.37
CA LEU A 167 0.13 -4.54 -14.07
C LEU A 167 0.81 -5.91 -14.19
N VAL A 168 0.31 -6.75 -15.10
CA VAL A 168 0.83 -8.09 -15.36
C VAL A 168 2.26 -8.03 -15.91
N GLU A 169 2.57 -7.14 -16.85
CA GLU A 169 3.91 -6.98 -17.42
C GLU A 169 4.91 -6.48 -16.39
N ALA A 170 4.54 -5.47 -15.58
CA ALA A 170 5.42 -4.91 -14.54
C ALA A 170 5.77 -5.95 -13.46
N LEU A 171 4.81 -6.81 -13.10
CA LEU A 171 5.04 -7.86 -12.11
C LEU A 171 5.85 -9.03 -12.67
N PHE A 172 5.69 -9.37 -13.96
CA PHE A 172 6.50 -10.40 -14.61
C PHE A 172 7.93 -9.92 -14.89
N GLU A 173 8.17 -8.68 -15.25
CA GLU A 173 9.52 -8.12 -15.39
C GLU A 173 10.31 -8.15 -14.07
N ASN A 174 9.63 -7.99 -12.93
CA ASN A 174 10.26 -8.14 -11.63
C ASN A 174 10.35 -9.61 -11.15
N ALA A 175 9.46 -10.50 -11.62
CA ALA A 175 9.48 -11.92 -11.28
C ALA A 175 10.69 -12.65 -11.87
N ASP A 176 11.18 -12.25 -13.03
CA ASP A 176 12.40 -12.80 -13.65
C ASP A 176 13.66 -12.64 -12.76
N GLN A 177 13.63 -11.79 -11.75
CA GLN A 177 14.70 -11.68 -10.74
C GLN A 177 14.59 -12.73 -9.61
N TYR A 178 13.43 -13.37 -9.44
CA TYR A 178 13.14 -14.24 -8.28
C TYR A 178 12.69 -15.65 -8.62
N ILE A 179 12.26 -15.93 -9.84
CA ILE A 179 11.76 -17.24 -10.27
C ILE A 179 12.50 -17.66 -11.53
N SER A 180 13.19 -18.82 -11.48
CA SER A 180 13.86 -19.37 -12.66
C SER A 180 12.83 -19.88 -13.68
N GLU A 181 13.18 -19.84 -14.98
CA GLU A 181 12.33 -20.38 -16.07
C GLU A 181 11.81 -21.79 -15.79
N SER A 182 12.62 -22.62 -15.13
CA SER A 182 12.25 -24.00 -14.78
C SER A 182 11.17 -24.09 -13.70
N GLU A 183 11.07 -23.10 -12.81
CA GLU A 183 10.03 -23.03 -11.79
C GLU A 183 8.71 -22.51 -12.38
N LEU A 184 8.77 -21.58 -13.33
CA LEU A 184 7.59 -21.10 -14.08
C LEU A 184 6.97 -22.24 -14.91
N GLU A 185 7.77 -23.05 -15.58
CA GLU A 185 7.29 -24.24 -16.33
C GLU A 185 6.66 -25.29 -15.40
N SER A 186 7.21 -25.48 -14.20
CA SER A 186 6.66 -26.39 -13.19
C SER A 186 5.30 -25.94 -12.69
N LEU A 187 5.10 -24.62 -12.47
CA LEU A 187 3.84 -24.04 -12.03
C LEU A 187 2.76 -24.07 -13.14
N ALA A 188 3.14 -23.82 -14.38
CA ALA A 188 2.24 -23.90 -15.53
C ALA A 188 1.71 -25.33 -15.78
N ASN A 189 2.53 -26.36 -15.49
CA ASN A 189 2.15 -27.76 -15.67
C ASN A 189 1.37 -28.35 -14.49
N ALA A 190 1.38 -27.72 -13.32
CA ALA A 190 0.63 -28.17 -12.15
C ALA A 190 -0.87 -27.74 -12.18
N SER A 191 -1.30 -26.96 -13.18
CA SER A 191 -2.66 -26.44 -13.34
C SER A 191 -3.51 -27.18 -14.37
N GLN A 192 -3.10 -28.40 -14.78
CA GLN A 192 -3.88 -29.29 -15.67
C GLN A 192 -4.52 -30.44 -14.90
#